data_a3d0434ae3e743083d61359ea1b77c5e
#
_entry.id   a3d0434ae3e743083d61359ea1b77c5e
#
_cell.length_a   1.000
_cell.length_b   1.000
_cell.length_c   1.000
_cell.angle_alpha   90.00
_cell.angle_beta   90.00
_cell.angle_gamma   90.00
#
_symmetry.space_group_name_H-M   'P 1'
#
loop_
_entity.id
_entity.type
_entity.pdbx_description
1 polymer ?
#
loop_
_entity_poly.entity_id
_entity_poly.type
_entity_poly.pdbx_seq_one_letter_code
_entity_poly.pdbx_strand_id
1 'polypeptide(L)'
;IIMENTGATLTGKASVDKPWLQFYPEALRNVEVPTITVETFLRAKNPDENKIAFEYYGNKITWKEFWGEVDKAAKSLKILGFGEENRIPVFLQSVPAHFILLIAAERIGAAIICRDDIPEELCFAIRKSKSETAFVMDYTSKSDEDLFRATTPMKRVIKVSPYDYADRKSVPDYVEKEIASRYTGAIETTEGDLTWDEFLALGKDYTEDYMAQEDANRPVFGAYTSGSTGISKLVIHSSSNIVATAFQMSIFIPPSDVPEKWWLPILPPALIAVTVSMAIFPLSAGLIMVLD
;
A
#
# COMPACT_ATOMS: atom_id res chain seq x y z
N ILE A 1 3.18 -43.58 7.00
CA ILE A 1 2.27 -42.64 7.71
C ILE A 1 0.87 -43.18 7.44
N ILE A 2 0.24 -43.78 8.44
CA ILE A 2 -1.11 -44.37 8.34
C ILE A 2 -2.08 -43.18 8.46
N MET A 3 -2.87 -42.91 7.43
CA MET A 3 -3.99 -41.98 7.50
C MET A 3 -5.03 -42.56 8.48
N GLU A 4 -5.30 -41.86 9.57
CA GLU A 4 -6.49 -42.14 10.37
C GLU A 4 -7.72 -41.78 9.53
N ASN A 5 -8.47 -42.78 9.18
CA ASN A 5 -9.66 -42.72 8.37
C ASN A 5 -10.79 -42.08 9.20
N THR A 6 -10.99 -40.75 9.07
CA THR A 6 -12.02 -40.00 9.79
C THR A 6 -13.45 -40.29 9.30
N GLY A 7 -13.68 -41.33 8.50
CA GLY A 7 -15.01 -41.75 8.05
C GLY A 7 -15.74 -40.80 7.10
N ALA A 8 -15.15 -39.65 6.76
CA ALA A 8 -15.72 -38.73 5.80
C ALA A 8 -15.41 -39.19 4.37
N THR A 9 -16.43 -39.28 3.53
CA THR A 9 -16.27 -39.60 2.09
C THR A 9 -15.57 -38.45 1.42
N LEU A 10 -14.33 -38.65 0.95
CA LEU A 10 -13.60 -37.63 0.20
C LEU A 10 -14.30 -37.33 -1.11
N THR A 11 -14.43 -36.05 -1.43
CA THR A 11 -15.05 -35.55 -2.68
C THR A 11 -14.09 -35.60 -3.88
N GLY A 12 -12.80 -35.80 -3.64
CA GLY A 12 -11.72 -35.70 -4.62
C GLY A 12 -11.39 -34.25 -5.02
N LYS A 13 -12.03 -33.26 -4.40
CA LYS A 13 -11.74 -31.84 -4.60
C LYS A 13 -10.94 -31.32 -3.42
N ALA A 14 -9.68 -31.01 -3.64
CA ALA A 14 -8.77 -30.55 -2.58
C ALA A 14 -9.31 -29.32 -1.83
N SER A 15 -10.00 -28.39 -2.50
CA SER A 15 -10.61 -27.19 -1.88
C SER A 15 -11.74 -27.55 -0.89
N VAL A 16 -12.39 -28.69 -1.05
CA VAL A 16 -13.45 -29.18 -0.15
C VAL A 16 -12.85 -30.07 0.94
N ASP A 17 -12.06 -31.04 0.52
CA ASP A 17 -11.49 -32.09 1.39
C ASP A 17 -10.35 -31.55 2.27
N LYS A 18 -9.73 -30.45 1.87
CA LYS A 18 -8.63 -29.76 2.59
C LYS A 18 -7.56 -30.71 3.14
N PRO A 19 -6.95 -31.59 2.30
CA PRO A 19 -6.05 -32.65 2.76
C PRO A 19 -4.81 -32.12 3.49
N TRP A 20 -4.45 -30.86 3.31
CA TRP A 20 -3.34 -30.23 4.00
C TRP A 20 -3.60 -29.97 5.48
N LEU A 21 -4.88 -29.89 5.93
CA LEU A 21 -5.21 -29.60 7.33
C LEU A 21 -4.70 -30.67 8.29
N GLN A 22 -4.50 -31.91 7.81
CA GLN A 22 -3.93 -32.99 8.63
C GLN A 22 -2.50 -32.67 9.12
N PHE A 23 -1.78 -31.81 8.40
CA PHE A 23 -0.42 -31.38 8.73
C PHE A 23 -0.38 -30.13 9.63
N TYR A 24 -1.52 -29.51 9.88
CA TYR A 24 -1.63 -28.34 10.74
C TYR A 24 -1.82 -28.75 12.19
N PRO A 25 -1.26 -28.00 13.16
CA PRO A 25 -1.62 -28.16 14.57
C PRO A 25 -3.15 -28.09 14.73
N GLU A 26 -3.69 -28.86 15.65
CA GLU A 26 -5.15 -28.97 15.84
C GLU A 26 -5.81 -27.63 16.08
N ALA A 27 -5.18 -26.75 16.87
CA ALA A 27 -5.65 -25.39 17.14
C ALA A 27 -5.77 -24.50 15.88
N LEU A 28 -5.07 -24.85 14.79
CA LEU A 28 -5.06 -24.07 13.56
C LEU A 28 -5.96 -24.63 12.45
N ARG A 29 -6.52 -25.82 12.65
CA ARG A 29 -7.33 -26.50 11.61
C ARG A 29 -8.65 -25.81 11.32
N ASN A 30 -9.22 -25.13 12.32
CA ASN A 30 -10.53 -24.48 12.25
C ASN A 30 -10.46 -22.96 12.49
N VAL A 31 -9.31 -22.36 12.27
CA VAL A 31 -9.15 -20.91 12.42
C VAL A 31 -9.94 -20.19 11.31
N GLU A 32 -10.83 -19.30 11.72
CA GLU A 32 -11.56 -18.44 10.80
C GLU A 32 -10.70 -17.26 10.37
N VAL A 33 -10.60 -17.07 9.06
CA VAL A 33 -9.88 -15.93 8.48
C VAL A 33 -10.78 -14.70 8.54
N PRO A 34 -10.31 -13.57 9.11
CA PRO A 34 -11.12 -12.35 9.18
C PRO A 34 -11.50 -11.83 7.79
N THR A 35 -12.77 -11.45 7.61
CA THR A 35 -13.25 -10.76 6.41
C THR A 35 -13.57 -9.31 6.78
N ILE A 36 -12.52 -8.51 6.91
CA ILE A 36 -12.54 -7.11 7.32
C ILE A 36 -11.62 -6.28 6.44
N THR A 37 -11.74 -4.96 6.49
CA THR A 37 -10.85 -4.05 5.76
C THR A 37 -9.43 -4.08 6.34
N VAL A 38 -8.45 -3.64 5.56
CA VAL A 38 -7.04 -3.54 6.01
C VAL A 38 -6.95 -2.54 7.18
N GLU A 39 -7.66 -1.41 7.09
CA GLU A 39 -7.69 -0.42 8.19
C GLU A 39 -8.25 -1.05 9.48
N THR A 40 -9.41 -1.70 9.41
CA THR A 40 -10.03 -2.37 10.57
C THR A 40 -9.10 -3.42 11.17
N PHE A 41 -8.43 -4.20 10.32
CA PHE A 41 -7.46 -5.22 10.76
C PHE A 41 -6.26 -4.59 11.49
N LEU A 42 -5.64 -3.56 10.93
CA LEU A 42 -4.50 -2.89 11.55
C LEU A 42 -4.87 -2.19 12.85
N ARG A 43 -6.03 -1.53 12.93
CA ARG A 43 -6.51 -0.89 14.16
C ARG A 43 -6.78 -1.91 15.27
N ALA A 44 -7.42 -3.03 14.93
CA ALA A 44 -7.69 -4.10 15.90
C ALA A 44 -6.40 -4.72 16.46
N LYS A 45 -5.33 -4.78 15.66
CA LYS A 45 -4.03 -5.31 16.08
C LYS A 45 -3.17 -4.29 16.82
N ASN A 46 -3.41 -2.99 16.65
CA ASN A 46 -2.65 -1.89 17.24
C ASN A 46 -3.57 -0.92 18.00
N PRO A 47 -4.17 -1.32 19.13
CA PRO A 47 -5.12 -0.49 19.88
C PRO A 47 -4.46 0.71 20.59
N ASP A 48 -3.15 0.65 20.83
CA ASP A 48 -2.39 1.77 21.41
C ASP A 48 -1.81 2.64 20.28
N GLU A 49 -2.55 3.68 19.93
CA GLU A 49 -2.17 4.60 18.86
C GLU A 49 -0.93 5.46 19.17
N ASN A 50 -0.42 5.45 20.39
CA ASN A 50 0.83 6.17 20.73
C ASN A 50 2.09 5.36 20.39
N LYS A 51 1.94 4.06 20.07
CA LYS A 51 3.06 3.24 19.59
C LYS A 51 3.52 3.68 18.21
N ILE A 52 4.82 3.49 17.96
CA ILE A 52 5.44 3.79 16.67
C ILE A 52 4.99 2.74 15.65
N ALA A 53 4.47 3.20 14.52
CA ALA A 53 4.15 2.38 13.35
C ALA A 53 5.31 2.35 12.36
N PHE A 54 5.90 3.52 12.09
CA PHE A 54 6.96 3.68 11.10
C PHE A 54 8.16 4.43 11.70
N GLU A 55 9.35 4.09 11.24
CA GLU A 55 10.52 4.94 11.32
C GLU A 55 11.03 5.19 9.91
N TYR A 56 11.33 6.45 9.60
CA TYR A 56 11.79 6.87 8.28
C TYR A 56 12.87 7.94 8.46
N TYR A 57 14.11 7.59 8.14
CA TYR A 57 15.29 8.44 8.31
C TYR A 57 15.25 9.24 9.61
N GLY A 58 15.20 8.53 10.75
CA GLY A 58 15.22 9.10 12.08
C GLY A 58 13.91 9.72 12.59
N ASN A 59 12.93 9.93 11.73
CA ASN A 59 11.60 10.35 12.14
C ASN A 59 10.74 9.14 12.53
N LYS A 60 10.08 9.23 13.68
CA LYS A 60 9.21 8.18 14.23
C LYS A 60 7.75 8.62 14.12
N ILE A 61 6.97 7.87 13.37
CA ILE A 61 5.57 8.14 13.11
C ILE A 61 4.73 7.17 13.95
N THR A 62 3.95 7.69 14.88
CA THR A 62 3.01 6.92 15.70
C THR A 62 1.79 6.50 14.88
N TRP A 63 1.05 5.50 15.36
CA TRP A 63 -0.24 5.13 14.76
C TRP A 63 -1.20 6.30 14.72
N LYS A 64 -1.22 7.13 15.79
CA LYS A 64 -2.07 8.32 15.84
C LYS A 64 -1.75 9.32 14.72
N GLU A 65 -0.48 9.60 14.51
CA GLU A 65 -0.03 10.48 13.43
C GLU A 65 -0.34 9.86 12.06
N PHE A 66 -0.05 8.58 11.88
CA PHE A 66 -0.37 7.85 10.64
C PHE A 66 -1.87 7.93 10.31
N TRP A 67 -2.75 7.67 11.28
CA TRP A 67 -4.20 7.77 11.06
C TRP A 67 -4.66 9.20 10.77
N GLY A 68 -3.99 10.20 11.36
CA GLY A 68 -4.24 11.61 11.06
C GLY A 68 -3.90 11.97 9.62
N GLU A 69 -2.76 11.47 9.11
CA GLU A 69 -2.36 11.66 7.70
C GLU A 69 -3.28 10.91 6.74
N VAL A 70 -3.69 9.68 7.09
CA VAL A 70 -4.69 8.92 6.31
C VAL A 70 -6.02 9.68 6.21
N ASP A 71 -6.47 10.33 7.30
CA ASP A 71 -7.69 11.14 7.30
C ASP A 71 -7.59 12.32 6.33
N LYS A 72 -6.50 13.08 6.41
CA LYS A 72 -6.23 14.21 5.50
C LYS A 72 -6.18 13.74 4.03
N ALA A 73 -5.43 12.67 3.76
CA ALA A 73 -5.29 12.14 2.41
C ALA A 73 -6.63 11.64 1.84
N ALA A 74 -7.46 10.94 2.63
CA ALA A 74 -8.77 10.47 2.20
C ALA A 74 -9.71 11.64 1.83
N LYS A 75 -9.75 12.68 2.65
CA LYS A 75 -10.51 13.90 2.38
C LYS A 75 -10.01 14.62 1.12
N SER A 76 -8.69 14.72 0.96
CA SER A 76 -8.08 15.33 -0.23
C SER A 76 -8.39 14.54 -1.50
N LEU A 77 -8.38 13.21 -1.44
CA LEU A 77 -8.80 12.36 -2.55
C LEU A 77 -10.27 12.63 -2.93
N LYS A 78 -11.16 12.82 -1.95
CA LYS A 78 -12.57 13.17 -2.23
C LYS A 78 -12.69 14.51 -2.94
N ILE A 79 -11.95 15.53 -2.52
CA ILE A 79 -11.91 16.85 -3.17
C ILE A 79 -11.43 16.73 -4.61
N LEU A 80 -10.47 15.84 -4.89
CA LEU A 80 -10.01 15.56 -6.24
C LEU A 80 -10.99 14.70 -7.05
N GLY A 81 -12.16 14.35 -6.50
CA GLY A 81 -13.22 13.61 -7.18
C GLY A 81 -13.06 12.09 -7.15
N PHE A 82 -12.15 11.56 -6.32
CA PHE A 82 -12.03 10.11 -6.14
C PHE A 82 -13.09 9.55 -5.19
N GLY A 83 -13.44 8.30 -5.40
CA GLY A 83 -14.42 7.55 -4.60
C GLY A 83 -14.48 6.10 -5.05
N GLU A 84 -15.62 5.45 -4.77
CA GLU A 84 -15.84 4.05 -5.10
C GLU A 84 -15.55 3.74 -6.57
N GLU A 85 -14.98 2.56 -6.82
CA GLU A 85 -14.58 2.05 -8.13
C GLU A 85 -13.42 2.81 -8.82
N ASN A 86 -12.96 3.94 -8.30
CA ASN A 86 -11.81 4.62 -8.87
C ASN A 86 -10.51 3.84 -8.63
N ARG A 87 -9.62 3.97 -9.59
CA ARG A 87 -8.28 3.40 -9.57
C ARG A 87 -7.26 4.53 -9.62
N ILE A 88 -6.45 4.65 -8.60
CA ILE A 88 -5.53 5.77 -8.40
C ILE A 88 -4.12 5.30 -8.75
N PRO A 89 -3.48 5.81 -9.82
CA PRO A 89 -2.09 5.49 -10.14
C PRO A 89 -1.15 6.03 -9.05
N VAL A 90 -0.38 5.13 -8.43
CA VAL A 90 0.59 5.45 -7.37
C VAL A 90 1.93 4.82 -7.74
N PHE A 91 2.87 5.65 -8.16
CA PHE A 91 4.21 5.27 -8.61
C PHE A 91 5.25 5.77 -7.62
N LEU A 92 5.09 5.36 -6.38
CA LEU A 92 5.94 5.75 -5.26
C LEU A 92 6.87 4.61 -4.85
N GLN A 93 7.99 4.98 -4.28
CA GLN A 93 8.89 4.05 -3.60
C GLN A 93 8.39 3.76 -2.18
N SER A 94 9.22 3.06 -1.38
CA SER A 94 8.92 2.71 0.01
C SER A 94 9.00 3.96 0.92
N VAL A 95 8.07 4.89 0.75
CA VAL A 95 7.91 6.10 1.56
C VAL A 95 6.60 6.02 2.35
N PRO A 96 6.49 6.69 3.52
CA PRO A 96 5.25 6.66 4.32
C PRO A 96 4.00 7.04 3.54
N ALA A 97 4.09 8.00 2.61
CA ALA A 97 3.00 8.44 1.74
C ALA A 97 2.35 7.29 0.96
N HIS A 98 3.12 6.27 0.55
CA HIS A 98 2.58 5.11 -0.16
C HIS A 98 1.54 4.35 0.69
N PHE A 99 1.87 4.09 1.95
CA PHE A 99 1.00 3.35 2.87
C PHE A 99 -0.17 4.21 3.36
N ILE A 100 0.04 5.52 3.51
CA ILE A 100 -1.04 6.49 3.78
C ILE A 100 -2.06 6.46 2.63
N LEU A 101 -1.61 6.50 1.37
CA LEU A 101 -2.48 6.45 0.20
C LEU A 101 -3.23 5.11 0.07
N LEU A 102 -2.60 3.99 0.40
CA LEU A 102 -3.25 2.68 0.39
C LEU A 102 -4.50 2.68 1.28
N ILE A 103 -4.34 3.11 2.54
CA ILE A 103 -5.44 3.12 3.49
C ILE A 103 -6.44 4.26 3.21
N ALA A 104 -5.96 5.44 2.78
CA ALA A 104 -6.84 6.54 2.40
C ALA A 104 -7.74 6.19 1.22
N ALA A 105 -7.20 5.49 0.21
CA ALA A 105 -7.97 4.99 -0.92
C ALA A 105 -9.01 3.94 -0.47
N GLU A 106 -8.62 2.96 0.37
CA GLU A 106 -9.55 2.00 0.94
C GLU A 106 -10.71 2.69 1.65
N ARG A 107 -10.42 3.69 2.47
CA ARG A 107 -11.41 4.43 3.28
C ARG A 107 -12.49 5.12 2.44
N ILE A 108 -12.16 5.59 1.24
CA ILE A 108 -13.10 6.20 0.30
C ILE A 108 -13.68 5.21 -0.72
N GLY A 109 -13.33 3.92 -0.63
CA GLY A 109 -13.79 2.88 -1.54
C GLY A 109 -13.03 2.79 -2.87
N ALA A 110 -11.91 3.49 -3.02
CA ALA A 110 -11.04 3.43 -4.18
C ALA A 110 -9.93 2.38 -4.02
N ALA A 111 -9.21 2.10 -5.11
CA ALA A 111 -8.04 1.24 -5.11
C ALA A 111 -6.81 1.98 -5.63
N ILE A 112 -5.65 1.79 -5.01
CA ILE A 112 -4.38 2.23 -5.61
C ILE A 112 -3.91 1.22 -6.65
N ILE A 113 -3.33 1.72 -7.74
CA ILE A 113 -2.72 0.90 -8.79
C ILE A 113 -1.23 1.22 -8.81
N CYS A 114 -0.44 0.22 -8.46
CA CYS A 114 0.99 0.38 -8.29
C CYS A 114 1.77 -0.27 -9.43
N ARG A 115 2.80 0.41 -9.87
CA ARG A 115 3.75 -0.08 -10.84
C ARG A 115 5.12 0.57 -10.59
N ASP A 116 6.16 -0.19 -10.78
CA ASP A 116 7.54 0.28 -10.79
C ASP A 116 8.18 -0.24 -12.09
N ASP A 117 8.27 0.63 -13.09
CA ASP A 117 8.67 0.23 -14.44
C ASP A 117 9.08 1.46 -15.27
N ILE A 118 9.39 1.22 -16.54
CA ILE A 118 9.71 2.27 -17.50
C ILE A 118 8.49 3.18 -17.78
N PRO A 119 8.71 4.44 -18.21
CA PRO A 119 7.63 5.43 -18.37
C PRO A 119 6.48 4.98 -19.27
N GLU A 120 6.75 4.23 -20.34
CA GLU A 120 5.73 3.73 -21.26
C GLU A 120 4.74 2.77 -20.57
N GLU A 121 5.24 1.95 -19.66
CA GLU A 121 4.43 1.03 -18.87
C GLU A 121 3.64 1.77 -17.78
N LEU A 122 4.19 2.85 -17.23
CA LEU A 122 3.43 3.74 -16.35
C LEU A 122 2.29 4.43 -17.11
N CYS A 123 2.54 4.88 -18.35
CA CYS A 123 1.48 5.39 -19.24
C CYS A 123 0.37 4.36 -19.47
N PHE A 124 0.74 3.07 -19.63
CA PHE A 124 -0.26 2.01 -19.77
C PHE A 124 -1.13 1.89 -18.49
N ALA A 125 -0.52 1.95 -17.31
CA ALA A 125 -1.24 1.90 -16.04
C ALA A 125 -2.18 3.10 -15.87
N ILE A 126 -1.75 4.32 -16.21
CA ILE A 126 -2.58 5.53 -16.16
C ILE A 126 -3.77 5.42 -17.13
N ARG A 127 -3.55 4.99 -18.37
CA ARG A 127 -4.64 4.79 -19.35
C ARG A 127 -5.67 3.76 -18.86
N LYS A 128 -5.21 2.67 -18.25
CA LYS A 128 -6.09 1.61 -17.73
C LYS A 128 -6.89 2.06 -16.51
N SER A 129 -6.32 2.92 -15.67
CA SER A 129 -7.03 3.50 -14.52
C SER A 129 -8.06 4.56 -14.94
N LYS A 130 -7.90 5.17 -16.12
CA LYS A 130 -8.67 6.34 -16.58
C LYS A 130 -8.57 7.54 -15.65
N SER A 131 -7.54 7.60 -14.81
CA SER A 131 -7.34 8.67 -13.86
C SER A 131 -6.74 9.90 -14.54
N GLU A 132 -7.22 11.07 -14.14
CA GLU A 132 -6.63 12.38 -14.52
C GLU A 132 -5.55 12.84 -13.53
N THR A 133 -5.31 12.07 -12.47
CA THR A 133 -4.31 12.39 -11.44
C THR A 133 -3.46 11.15 -11.16
N ALA A 134 -2.16 11.34 -11.01
CA ALA A 134 -1.22 10.31 -10.59
C ALA A 134 -0.31 10.83 -9.45
N PHE A 135 0.11 9.92 -8.58
CA PHE A 135 1.11 10.19 -7.53
C PHE A 135 2.46 9.67 -7.99
N VAL A 136 3.46 10.51 -7.98
CA VAL A 136 4.83 10.18 -8.44
C VAL A 136 5.87 10.71 -7.45
N MET A 137 7.08 10.17 -7.51
CA MET A 137 8.20 10.79 -6.79
C MET A 137 8.54 12.15 -7.42
N ASP A 138 8.94 13.12 -6.61
CA ASP A 138 9.22 14.49 -7.06
C ASP A 138 10.44 14.60 -8.01
N TYR A 139 11.29 13.58 -8.04
CA TYR A 139 12.39 13.45 -9.00
C TYR A 139 12.00 12.78 -10.34
N THR A 140 10.72 12.47 -10.55
CA THR A 140 10.24 12.02 -11.87
C THR A 140 10.59 13.07 -12.91
N SER A 141 11.21 12.65 -14.01
CA SER A 141 11.73 13.58 -15.00
C SER A 141 10.61 14.35 -15.70
N LYS A 142 10.91 15.59 -16.10
CA LYS A 142 9.98 16.40 -16.90
C LYS A 142 9.58 15.69 -18.20
N SER A 143 10.51 14.99 -18.84
CA SER A 143 10.21 14.23 -20.07
C SER A 143 9.20 13.11 -19.83
N ASP A 144 9.26 12.43 -18.68
CA ASP A 144 8.31 11.38 -18.32
C ASP A 144 6.93 11.96 -18.03
N GLU A 145 6.88 13.07 -17.28
CA GLU A 145 5.61 13.78 -17.02
C GLU A 145 4.98 14.29 -18.33
N ASP A 146 5.76 14.83 -19.25
CA ASP A 146 5.29 15.26 -20.56
C ASP A 146 4.76 14.08 -21.38
N LEU A 147 5.43 12.93 -21.33
CA LEU A 147 4.95 11.70 -21.96
C LEU A 147 3.60 11.25 -21.34
N PHE A 148 3.47 11.29 -20.01
CA PHE A 148 2.22 10.97 -19.34
C PHE A 148 1.08 11.88 -19.80
N ARG A 149 1.29 13.19 -19.83
CA ARG A 149 0.29 14.19 -20.28
C ARG A 149 -0.06 14.04 -21.76
N ALA A 150 0.91 13.75 -22.59
CA ALA A 150 0.71 13.64 -24.04
C ALA A 150 -0.04 12.37 -24.46
N THR A 151 0.09 11.26 -23.68
CA THR A 151 -0.36 9.94 -24.10
C THR A 151 -1.42 9.31 -23.23
N THR A 152 -1.82 9.98 -22.14
CA THR A 152 -2.81 9.50 -21.17
C THR A 152 -3.83 10.58 -20.82
N PRO A 153 -4.91 10.30 -20.11
CA PRO A 153 -5.86 11.32 -19.66
C PRO A 153 -5.33 12.21 -18.52
N MET A 154 -4.10 11.99 -18.04
CA MET A 154 -3.53 12.69 -16.91
C MET A 154 -3.44 14.20 -17.10
N LYS A 155 -3.97 14.95 -16.13
CA LYS A 155 -3.93 16.41 -16.08
C LYS A 155 -3.11 16.95 -14.91
N ARG A 156 -2.99 16.13 -13.84
CA ARG A 156 -2.35 16.51 -12.57
C ARG A 156 -1.39 15.46 -12.11
N VAL A 157 -0.28 15.89 -11.57
CA VAL A 157 0.66 15.08 -10.83
C VAL A 157 0.69 15.56 -9.38
N ILE A 158 0.70 14.60 -8.44
CA ILE A 158 0.98 14.89 -7.03
C ILE A 158 2.38 14.35 -6.75
N LYS A 159 3.27 15.26 -6.39
CA LYS A 159 4.70 15.00 -6.22
C LYS A 159 5.00 14.71 -4.75
N VAL A 160 5.54 13.54 -4.50
CA VAL A 160 5.96 13.09 -3.17
C VAL A 160 7.48 13.13 -3.10
N SER A 161 8.01 13.88 -2.16
CA SER A 161 9.44 13.93 -1.92
C SER A 161 9.89 12.76 -1.06
N PRO A 162 11.08 12.17 -1.31
CA PRO A 162 11.69 11.23 -0.36
C PRO A 162 11.96 11.87 1.01
N TYR A 163 11.83 13.18 1.11
CA TYR A 163 12.09 13.93 2.34
C TYR A 163 10.83 14.36 3.11
N ASP A 164 9.62 14.15 2.57
CA ASP A 164 8.38 14.66 3.19
C ASP A 164 8.17 14.20 4.63
N TYR A 165 8.67 13.04 4.97
CA TYR A 165 8.58 12.46 6.33
C TYR A 165 9.93 12.26 7.02
N ALA A 166 11.04 12.61 6.37
CA ALA A 166 12.38 12.36 6.90
C ALA A 166 12.82 13.45 7.90
N ASP A 167 13.56 13.05 8.94
CA ASP A 167 14.44 13.99 9.61
C ASP A 167 15.70 14.17 8.75
N ARG A 168 15.77 15.30 8.04
CA ARG A 168 16.86 15.63 7.11
C ARG A 168 18.26 15.48 7.72
N LYS A 169 18.40 15.66 9.04
CA LYS A 169 19.68 15.53 9.72
C LYS A 169 20.10 14.07 9.93
N SER A 170 19.15 13.18 9.86
CA SER A 170 19.34 11.74 10.05
C SER A 170 19.51 10.99 8.74
N VAL A 171 19.33 11.66 7.58
CA VAL A 171 19.55 11.03 6.27
C VAL A 171 21.06 10.82 6.06
N PRO A 172 21.53 9.58 5.82
CA PRO A 172 22.95 9.33 5.59
C PRO A 172 23.48 9.99 4.30
N ASP A 173 24.73 10.44 4.31
CA ASP A 173 25.37 11.11 3.15
C ASP A 173 25.30 10.28 1.86
N TYR A 174 25.40 8.96 1.94
CA TYR A 174 25.31 8.11 0.75
C TYR A 174 23.89 8.06 0.18
N VAL A 175 22.86 8.15 1.03
CA VAL A 175 21.45 8.22 0.62
C VAL A 175 21.17 9.58 -0.02
N GLU A 176 21.65 10.68 0.60
CA GLU A 176 21.58 12.03 0.03
C GLU A 176 22.18 12.07 -1.40
N LYS A 177 23.32 11.45 -1.61
CA LYS A 177 23.95 11.34 -2.92
C LYS A 177 23.13 10.51 -3.91
N GLU A 178 22.58 9.40 -3.46
CA GLU A 178 21.71 8.54 -4.27
C GLU A 178 20.44 9.29 -4.69
N ILE A 179 19.75 9.93 -3.74
CA ILE A 179 18.56 10.73 -4.01
C ILE A 179 18.92 11.88 -4.97
N ALA A 180 20.01 12.63 -4.69
CA ALA A 180 20.45 13.73 -5.56
C ALA A 180 20.75 13.27 -7.00
N SER A 181 21.26 12.04 -7.17
CA SER A 181 21.54 11.47 -8.50
C SER A 181 20.27 11.22 -9.33
N ARG A 182 19.13 11.09 -8.68
CA ARG A 182 17.82 10.87 -9.33
C ARG A 182 17.22 12.16 -9.89
N TYR A 183 17.60 13.32 -9.36
CA TYR A 183 17.18 14.61 -9.90
C TYR A 183 17.99 14.96 -11.16
N THR A 184 17.43 14.67 -12.32
CA THR A 184 18.10 14.87 -13.64
C THR A 184 17.95 16.28 -14.21
N GLY A 185 17.36 17.21 -13.44
CA GLY A 185 17.15 18.62 -13.82
C GLY A 185 16.48 19.39 -12.70
N ALA A 186 16.04 20.63 -13.01
CA ALA A 186 15.20 21.36 -12.08
C ALA A 186 13.85 20.67 -11.93
N ILE A 187 13.34 20.62 -10.69
CA ILE A 187 11.96 20.18 -10.45
C ILE A 187 11.05 21.25 -11.04
N GLU A 188 10.45 20.95 -12.18
CA GLU A 188 9.46 21.83 -12.79
C GLU A 188 8.07 21.44 -12.29
N THR A 189 7.30 22.45 -11.87
CA THR A 189 5.89 22.29 -11.55
C THR A 189 5.04 22.81 -12.71
N THR A 190 4.12 21.99 -13.19
CA THR A 190 3.10 22.44 -14.15
C THR A 190 1.91 22.99 -13.37
N GLU A 191 1.25 24.00 -13.92
CA GLU A 191 0.04 24.57 -13.31
C GLU A 191 -1.00 23.47 -13.02
N GLY A 192 -1.47 23.41 -11.78
CA GLY A 192 -2.41 22.40 -11.29
C GLY A 192 -1.77 21.16 -10.67
N ASP A 193 -0.45 21.01 -10.74
CA ASP A 193 0.27 20.01 -9.96
C ASP A 193 0.34 20.43 -8.48
N LEU A 194 0.51 19.44 -7.60
CA LEU A 194 0.57 19.65 -6.16
C LEU A 194 1.80 18.94 -5.59
N THR A 195 2.40 19.51 -4.58
CA THR A 195 3.28 18.79 -3.65
C THR A 195 2.43 17.91 -2.72
N TRP A 196 3.09 17.01 -2.00
CA TRP A 196 2.41 16.17 -1.00
C TRP A 196 1.71 17.00 0.08
N ASP A 197 2.39 18.01 0.60
CA ASP A 197 1.83 18.90 1.63
C ASP A 197 0.62 19.71 1.11
N GLU A 198 0.70 20.22 -0.11
CA GLU A 198 -0.43 20.92 -0.75
C GLU A 198 -1.61 19.99 -0.97
N PHE A 199 -1.36 18.74 -1.37
CA PHE A 199 -2.39 17.72 -1.48
C PHE A 199 -3.07 17.45 -0.14
N LEU A 200 -2.30 17.20 0.92
CA LEU A 200 -2.86 16.97 2.26
C LEU A 200 -3.63 18.19 2.78
N ALA A 201 -3.18 19.40 2.44
CA ALA A 201 -3.84 20.64 2.85
C ALA A 201 -5.23 20.83 2.21
N LEU A 202 -5.50 20.22 1.04
CA LEU A 202 -6.85 20.25 0.43
C LEU A 202 -7.92 19.72 1.38
N GLY A 203 -7.61 18.64 2.10
CA GLY A 203 -8.57 17.99 3.00
C GLY A 203 -8.87 18.72 4.31
N LYS A 204 -8.13 19.81 4.62
CA LYS A 204 -8.16 20.46 5.92
C LYS A 204 -9.56 20.94 6.33
N ASP A 205 -10.28 21.52 5.38
CA ASP A 205 -11.59 22.13 5.63
C ASP A 205 -12.74 21.26 5.10
N TYR A 206 -12.47 20.01 4.74
CA TYR A 206 -13.49 19.09 4.25
C TYR A 206 -14.31 18.52 5.41
N THR A 207 -15.61 18.81 5.42
CA THR A 207 -16.53 18.46 6.50
C THR A 207 -17.64 17.47 6.09
N GLU A 208 -17.74 17.15 4.81
CA GLU A 208 -18.74 16.19 4.34
C GLU A 208 -18.36 14.76 4.70
N ASP A 209 -19.32 13.85 4.64
CA ASP A 209 -19.06 12.42 4.80
C ASP A 209 -18.22 11.91 3.61
N TYR A 210 -17.09 11.29 3.90
CA TYR A 210 -16.13 10.83 2.90
C TYR A 210 -15.85 9.33 2.98
N MET A 211 -16.28 8.68 4.04
CA MET A 211 -16.04 7.26 4.24
C MET A 211 -17.00 6.42 3.41
N ALA A 212 -16.48 5.50 2.63
CA ALA A 212 -17.30 4.50 1.98
C ALA A 212 -17.85 3.50 3.02
N GLN A 213 -18.99 2.87 2.69
CA GLN A 213 -19.48 1.76 3.48
C GLN A 213 -18.40 0.67 3.58
N GLU A 214 -18.19 0.11 4.74
CA GLU A 214 -17.19 -0.95 4.94
C GLU A 214 -17.54 -2.19 4.09
N ASP A 215 -16.60 -2.59 3.23
CA ASP A 215 -16.71 -3.78 2.38
C ASP A 215 -15.32 -4.38 2.16
N ALA A 216 -15.02 -5.46 2.86
CA ALA A 216 -13.75 -6.17 2.75
C ALA A 216 -13.50 -6.82 1.37
N ASN A 217 -14.53 -6.99 0.55
CA ASN A 217 -14.41 -7.57 -0.78
C ASN A 217 -14.18 -6.53 -1.87
N ARG A 218 -14.25 -5.25 -1.51
CA ARG A 218 -13.94 -4.16 -2.45
C ARG A 218 -12.47 -4.18 -2.84
N PRO A 219 -12.13 -3.86 -4.11
CA PRO A 219 -10.75 -3.64 -4.54
C PRO A 219 -10.06 -2.56 -3.71
N VAL A 220 -8.81 -2.81 -3.32
CA VAL A 220 -7.98 -1.84 -2.57
C VAL A 220 -6.61 -1.65 -3.19
N PHE A 221 -6.08 -2.68 -3.84
CA PHE A 221 -4.73 -2.67 -4.40
C PHE A 221 -4.68 -3.38 -5.75
N GLY A 222 -3.98 -2.81 -6.71
CA GLY A 222 -3.70 -3.42 -7.99
C GLY A 222 -2.21 -3.42 -8.30
N ALA A 223 -1.69 -4.58 -8.71
CA ALA A 223 -0.32 -4.75 -9.17
C ALA A 223 -0.29 -5.38 -10.56
N TYR A 224 0.76 -5.08 -11.32
CA TYR A 224 0.96 -5.68 -12.64
C TYR A 224 1.85 -6.92 -12.56
N THR A 225 1.53 -7.92 -13.37
CA THR A 225 2.40 -9.09 -13.55
C THR A 225 3.56 -8.74 -14.48
N SER A 226 4.67 -9.48 -14.38
CA SER A 226 5.85 -9.33 -15.25
C SER A 226 5.62 -9.63 -16.74
N GLY A 227 4.44 -10.16 -17.10
CA GLY A 227 4.09 -10.38 -18.49
C GLY A 227 4.93 -11.44 -19.22
N SER A 228 5.20 -12.58 -18.59
CA SER A 228 5.95 -13.69 -19.22
C SER A 228 5.42 -14.13 -20.60
N THR A 229 4.18 -13.77 -20.92
CA THR A 229 3.52 -13.99 -22.23
C THR A 229 3.49 -12.74 -23.11
N GLY A 230 4.24 -11.69 -22.77
CA GLY A 230 4.37 -10.44 -23.53
C GLY A 230 3.39 -9.33 -23.14
N ILE A 231 2.27 -9.62 -22.47
CA ILE A 231 1.30 -8.61 -22.04
C ILE A 231 1.19 -8.65 -20.52
N SER A 232 1.56 -7.54 -19.87
CA SER A 232 1.40 -7.35 -18.43
C SER A 232 -0.09 -7.27 -18.05
N LYS A 233 -0.51 -8.01 -17.03
CA LYS A 233 -1.90 -8.06 -16.56
C LYS A 233 -2.03 -7.35 -15.22
N LEU A 234 -3.05 -6.54 -15.07
CA LEU A 234 -3.41 -5.95 -13.78
C LEU A 234 -4.15 -6.99 -12.93
N VAL A 235 -3.58 -7.32 -11.78
CA VAL A 235 -4.19 -8.17 -10.76
C VAL A 235 -4.72 -7.28 -9.65
N ILE A 236 -6.01 -7.38 -9.40
CA ILE A 236 -6.71 -6.59 -8.37
C ILE A 236 -6.89 -7.45 -7.12
N HIS A 237 -6.56 -6.87 -5.97
CA HIS A 237 -6.71 -7.48 -4.66
C HIS A 237 -7.74 -6.72 -3.83
N SER A 238 -8.62 -7.45 -3.15
CA SER A 238 -9.51 -6.89 -2.14
C SER A 238 -8.81 -6.83 -0.78
N SER A 239 -9.39 -6.07 0.14
CA SER A 239 -8.94 -6.04 1.54
C SER A 239 -8.93 -7.42 2.16
N SER A 240 -9.98 -8.23 1.91
CA SER A 240 -10.05 -9.61 2.41
C SER A 240 -8.91 -10.51 1.90
N ASN A 241 -8.44 -10.31 0.66
CA ASN A 241 -7.29 -11.07 0.14
C ASN A 241 -6.00 -10.70 0.90
N ILE A 242 -5.80 -9.40 1.12
CA ILE A 242 -4.61 -8.87 1.82
C ILE A 242 -4.63 -9.32 3.28
N VAL A 243 -5.76 -9.11 3.97
CA VAL A 243 -5.94 -9.48 5.38
C VAL A 243 -5.79 -10.98 5.59
N ALA A 244 -6.39 -11.79 4.70
CA ALA A 244 -6.29 -13.25 4.80
C ALA A 244 -4.83 -13.72 4.76
N THR A 245 -4.03 -13.17 3.85
CA THR A 245 -2.62 -13.55 3.70
C THR A 245 -1.81 -13.07 4.90
N ALA A 246 -1.97 -11.81 5.33
CA ALA A 246 -1.27 -11.26 6.50
C ALA A 246 -1.64 -12.02 7.78
N PHE A 247 -2.91 -12.34 7.96
CA PHE A 247 -3.41 -13.14 9.09
C PHE A 247 -2.80 -14.55 9.11
N GLN A 248 -2.78 -15.24 7.95
CA GLN A 248 -2.16 -16.57 7.85
C GLN A 248 -0.67 -16.51 8.19
N MET A 249 0.06 -15.49 7.73
CA MET A 249 1.46 -15.30 8.10
C MET A 249 1.64 -15.10 9.60
N SER A 250 0.76 -14.34 10.26
CA SER A 250 0.82 -14.11 11.72
C SER A 250 0.61 -15.38 12.56
N ILE A 251 -0.07 -16.38 12.01
CA ILE A 251 -0.26 -17.68 12.67
C ILE A 251 1.05 -18.49 12.69
N PHE A 252 1.80 -18.44 11.58
CA PHE A 252 3.05 -19.22 11.44
C PHE A 252 4.28 -18.49 11.99
N ILE A 253 4.22 -17.15 12.05
CA ILE A 253 5.28 -16.29 12.55
C ILE A 253 4.69 -15.46 13.70
N PRO A 254 4.47 -16.09 14.89
CA PRO A 254 3.89 -15.36 16.01
C PRO A 254 4.80 -14.20 16.41
N PRO A 255 4.22 -13.08 16.88
CA PRO A 255 4.98 -12.01 17.49
C PRO A 255 5.85 -12.59 18.59
N SER A 256 7.13 -12.35 18.56
CA SER A 256 7.98 -12.79 19.65
C SER A 256 7.89 -11.76 20.78
N ASP A 257 8.12 -12.21 22.00
CA ASP A 257 8.10 -11.43 23.24
C ASP A 257 9.24 -10.36 23.34
N VAL A 258 9.93 -10.10 22.24
CA VAL A 258 10.97 -9.07 22.19
C VAL A 258 10.34 -7.72 21.94
N PRO A 259 10.49 -6.76 22.87
CA PRO A 259 10.04 -5.39 22.67
C PRO A 259 10.76 -4.73 21.48
N GLU A 260 10.09 -3.78 20.83
CA GLU A 260 10.64 -2.93 19.77
C GLU A 260 11.36 -3.69 18.66
N LYS A 261 10.61 -4.50 17.92
CA LYS A 261 11.13 -5.15 16.72
C LYS A 261 10.93 -4.27 15.50
N TRP A 262 11.97 -4.29 14.68
CA TRP A 262 12.08 -3.55 13.46
C TRP A 262 11.90 -4.48 12.26
N TRP A 263 11.27 -3.98 11.22
CA TRP A 263 11.08 -4.69 9.96
C TRP A 263 11.42 -3.79 8.79
N LEU A 264 12.38 -4.21 7.97
CA LEU A 264 12.85 -3.46 6.81
C LEU A 264 12.30 -4.10 5.51
N PRO A 265 11.39 -3.42 4.77
CA PRO A 265 11.01 -3.85 3.44
C PRO A 265 12.10 -3.48 2.43
N ILE A 266 12.71 -4.49 1.82
CA ILE A 266 13.85 -4.32 0.89
C ILE A 266 13.44 -4.30 -0.60
N LEU A 267 12.16 -4.38 -0.91
CA LEU A 267 11.64 -4.46 -2.26
C LEU A 267 10.61 -3.34 -2.51
N PRO A 268 10.38 -2.95 -3.79
CA PRO A 268 9.43 -1.92 -4.14
C PRO A 268 7.99 -2.24 -3.71
N PRO A 269 7.24 -1.27 -3.16
CA PRO A 269 5.85 -1.47 -2.69
C PRO A 269 4.86 -1.70 -3.85
N ALA A 270 5.26 -1.50 -5.10
CA ALA A 270 4.49 -1.88 -6.29
C ALA A 270 4.24 -3.39 -6.40
N LEU A 271 5.00 -4.21 -5.67
CA LEU A 271 4.81 -5.65 -5.60
C LEU A 271 3.81 -6.01 -4.49
N ILE A 272 2.79 -6.79 -4.83
CA ILE A 272 1.80 -7.25 -3.85
C ILE A 272 2.44 -8.02 -2.68
N ALA A 273 3.49 -8.79 -2.94
CA ALA A 273 4.23 -9.50 -1.91
C ALA A 273 4.82 -8.54 -0.86
N VAL A 274 5.29 -7.35 -1.28
CA VAL A 274 5.81 -6.32 -0.37
C VAL A 274 4.68 -5.73 0.46
N THR A 275 3.58 -5.32 -0.19
CA THR A 275 2.42 -4.77 0.51
C THR A 275 1.91 -5.72 1.58
N VAL A 276 1.77 -7.02 1.28
CA VAL A 276 1.23 -7.99 2.24
C VAL A 276 2.28 -8.46 3.23
N SER A 277 3.41 -9.02 2.74
CA SER A 277 4.37 -9.74 3.58
C SER A 277 5.38 -8.81 4.27
N MET A 278 5.66 -7.66 3.66
CA MET A 278 6.65 -6.71 4.18
C MET A 278 6.04 -5.44 4.77
N ALA A 279 4.72 -5.26 4.67
CA ALA A 279 4.03 -4.13 5.29
C ALA A 279 2.87 -4.57 6.18
N ILE A 280 1.77 -5.06 5.62
CA ILE A 280 0.54 -5.32 6.40
C ILE A 280 0.75 -6.40 7.47
N PHE A 281 1.45 -7.50 7.15
CA PHE A 281 1.77 -8.52 8.14
C PHE A 281 2.65 -7.98 9.29
N PRO A 282 3.83 -7.36 9.05
CA PRO A 282 4.66 -6.85 10.13
C PRO A 282 3.95 -5.79 11.00
N LEU A 283 3.24 -4.86 10.38
CA LEU A 283 2.44 -3.86 11.09
C LEU A 283 1.35 -4.52 11.95
N SER A 284 0.67 -5.56 11.44
CA SER A 284 -0.32 -6.29 12.22
C SER A 284 0.28 -7.12 13.36
N ALA A 285 1.55 -7.44 13.28
CA ALA A 285 2.31 -8.12 14.34
C ALA A 285 2.89 -7.16 15.39
N GLY A 286 2.61 -5.86 15.28
CA GLY A 286 3.12 -4.82 16.18
C GLY A 286 4.60 -4.49 15.97
N LEU A 287 5.14 -4.79 14.79
CA LEU A 287 6.51 -4.43 14.42
C LEU A 287 6.57 -2.98 13.93
N ILE A 288 7.67 -2.31 14.17
CA ILE A 288 7.97 -0.99 13.63
C ILE A 288 8.49 -1.18 12.20
N MET A 289 7.84 -0.57 11.22
CA MET A 289 8.31 -0.61 9.85
C MET A 289 9.35 0.48 9.60
N VAL A 290 10.57 0.08 9.27
CA VAL A 290 11.66 0.98 8.89
C VAL A 290 11.68 1.13 7.39
N LEU A 291 11.57 2.34 6.90
CA LEU A 291 11.55 2.69 5.48
C LEU A 291 12.80 3.53 5.18
N ASP A 292 13.94 2.89 4.91
CA ASP A 292 15.22 3.55 4.64
C ASP A 292 15.72 3.30 3.21
#